data_670ff517de7bac0b08ce3c0e68f6e956
#
_entry.id   670ff517de7bac0b08ce3c0e68f6e956
#
_cell.length_a   1.000
_cell.length_b   1.000
_cell.length_c   1.000
_cell.angle_alpha   90.00
_cell.angle_beta   90.00
_cell.angle_gamma   90.00
#
_symmetry.space_group_name_H-M   'P 1'
#
loop_
_entity.id
_entity.type
_entity.pdbx_description
1 polymer ?
#
loop_
_entity_poly.entity_id
_entity_poly.type
_entity_poly.pdbx_seq_one_letter_code
_entity_poly.pdbx_strand_id
1 'polypeptide(L)'
;MGDHYLMNGTKNWITHGLSGDVAVVLIRTGDLLDSNGITAFIIEKGTPGFSAVKIKEKLGVRASETAELIFDNVRIPESNVIGDVGAGFKQAMQILDGGRVSIASLSCGVARGAYEASVKYAKEREQFGKPIAHFQAIAFKLADMATEVEAAELLTFQAAYLKDNKKPVTKAGAYAKYYASEVSVRCGNEAVQVMGGYGYTKEYPAEKFLRDAKLMTIGEGTSEIQKIVISREILK
;
A
#
# COMPACT_ATOMS: atom_id res chain seq x y z
N MET A 1 31.76 -8.41 16.98
CA MET A 1 33.01 -8.71 16.28
C MET A 1 33.40 -7.44 15.52
N GLY A 2 34.25 -6.69 16.03
CA GLY A 2 34.89 -5.37 15.81
C GLY A 2 34.55 -4.48 14.59
N ASP A 3 34.24 -4.96 13.42
CA ASP A 3 34.13 -4.13 12.20
C ASP A 3 32.98 -4.50 11.26
N HIS A 4 32.16 -5.48 11.62
CA HIS A 4 31.05 -5.94 10.78
C HIS A 4 29.93 -6.64 11.58
N TYR A 5 28.76 -6.68 10.98
CA TYR A 5 27.59 -7.46 11.42
C TYR A 5 27.44 -8.72 10.57
N LEU A 6 26.92 -9.79 11.14
CA LEU A 6 26.56 -11.01 10.42
C LEU A 6 25.04 -11.13 10.39
N MET A 7 24.48 -11.01 9.19
CA MET A 7 23.03 -11.04 9.00
C MET A 7 22.54 -12.40 8.52
N ASN A 8 21.51 -12.92 9.19
CA ASN A 8 20.78 -14.12 8.79
C ASN A 8 19.27 -13.86 8.87
N GLY A 9 18.52 -14.37 7.90
CA GLY A 9 17.07 -14.26 7.88
C GLY A 9 16.50 -13.94 6.51
N THR A 10 15.20 -13.61 6.47
CA THR A 10 14.50 -13.27 5.23
C THR A 10 13.67 -12.01 5.39
N LYS A 11 13.40 -11.32 4.25
CA LYS A 11 12.43 -10.22 4.14
C LYS A 11 11.48 -10.54 3.01
N ASN A 12 10.20 -10.44 3.27
CA ASN A 12 9.17 -10.79 2.28
C ASN A 12 8.44 -9.55 1.73
N TRP A 13 7.84 -9.72 0.56
CA TRP A 13 7.00 -8.71 -0.12
C TRP A 13 7.77 -7.45 -0.52
N ILE A 14 9.04 -7.59 -0.92
CA ILE A 14 9.90 -6.46 -1.23
C ILE A 14 9.73 -6.05 -2.69
N THR A 15 9.18 -4.86 -2.91
CA THR A 15 9.09 -4.25 -4.23
C THR A 15 10.48 -3.95 -4.77
N HIS A 16 10.70 -4.27 -6.06
CA HIS A 16 12.00 -4.17 -6.73
C HIS A 16 13.13 -5.00 -6.10
N GLY A 17 12.80 -6.04 -5.35
CA GLY A 17 13.79 -6.87 -4.67
C GLY A 17 14.75 -7.62 -5.61
N LEU A 18 14.35 -7.87 -6.88
CA LEU A 18 15.23 -8.45 -7.91
C LEU A 18 15.93 -7.39 -8.75
N SER A 19 15.22 -6.32 -9.11
CA SER A 19 15.72 -5.28 -10.03
C SER A 19 16.51 -4.18 -9.32
N GLY A 20 16.28 -3.98 -8.02
CA GLY A 20 17.01 -2.97 -7.22
C GLY A 20 18.48 -3.32 -7.05
N ASP A 21 19.33 -2.31 -7.04
CA ASP A 21 20.79 -2.47 -6.82
C ASP A 21 21.19 -2.33 -5.35
N VAL A 22 20.31 -1.71 -4.54
CA VAL A 22 20.54 -1.46 -3.12
C VAL A 22 19.26 -1.77 -2.33
N ALA A 23 19.39 -2.42 -1.20
CA ALA A 23 18.33 -2.62 -0.23
C ALA A 23 18.62 -1.88 1.08
N VAL A 24 17.63 -1.13 1.58
CA VAL A 24 17.64 -0.64 2.96
C VAL A 24 16.88 -1.65 3.82
N VAL A 25 17.59 -2.24 4.77
CA VAL A 25 17.07 -3.36 5.57
C VAL A 25 17.09 -3.03 7.06
N LEU A 26 15.95 -3.18 7.71
CA LEU A 26 15.81 -3.07 9.16
C LEU A 26 16.12 -4.42 9.80
N ILE A 27 17.14 -4.47 10.65
CA ILE A 27 17.66 -5.70 11.23
C ILE A 27 17.63 -5.61 12.76
N ARG A 28 17.31 -6.72 13.41
CA ARG A 28 17.37 -6.86 14.86
C ARG A 28 18.85 -6.97 15.28
N THR A 29 19.35 -5.98 16.02
CA THR A 29 20.72 -5.94 16.56
C THR A 29 20.77 -5.99 18.08
N GLY A 30 19.62 -5.84 18.75
CA GLY A 30 19.47 -5.91 20.20
C GLY A 30 18.40 -6.92 20.61
N ASP A 31 17.96 -6.86 21.86
CA ASP A 31 17.00 -7.79 22.45
C ASP A 31 15.64 -7.79 21.74
N LEU A 32 14.95 -8.93 21.77
CA LEU A 32 13.71 -9.16 21.00
C LEU A 32 12.58 -8.18 21.32
N LEU A 33 12.47 -7.72 22.55
CA LEU A 33 11.39 -6.84 23.00
C LEU A 33 11.81 -5.37 23.07
N ASP A 34 13.07 -5.05 22.79
CA ASP A 34 13.56 -3.67 22.79
C ASP A 34 13.26 -2.99 21.45
N SER A 35 12.50 -1.89 21.48
CA SER A 35 12.26 -1.05 20.30
C SER A 35 13.53 -0.41 19.77
N ASN A 36 14.53 -0.14 20.62
CA ASN A 36 15.84 0.37 20.23
C ASN A 36 16.79 -0.75 19.74
N GLY A 37 16.33 -1.98 19.73
CA GLY A 37 17.10 -3.14 19.22
C GLY A 37 17.01 -3.33 17.72
N ILE A 38 16.55 -2.34 16.93
CA ILE A 38 16.47 -2.40 15.46
C ILE A 38 17.37 -1.34 14.84
N THR A 39 18.21 -1.76 13.89
CA THR A 39 19.13 -0.88 13.15
C THR A 39 18.85 -0.98 11.65
N ALA A 40 19.00 0.13 10.94
CA ALA A 40 18.88 0.16 9.49
C ALA A 40 20.27 0.02 8.82
N PHE A 41 20.32 -0.78 7.76
CA PHE A 41 21.55 -1.05 6.99
C PHE A 41 21.32 -0.88 5.49
N ILE A 42 22.37 -0.47 4.79
CA ILE A 42 22.46 -0.52 3.33
C ILE A 42 23.11 -1.85 2.94
N ILE A 43 22.46 -2.59 2.03
CA ILE A 43 23.01 -3.84 1.48
C ILE A 43 22.98 -3.74 -0.04
N GLU A 44 24.13 -3.90 -0.67
CA GLU A 44 24.27 -3.82 -2.13
C GLU A 44 23.98 -5.19 -2.76
N LYS A 45 23.42 -5.15 -3.95
CA LYS A 45 23.23 -6.34 -4.79
C LYS A 45 24.58 -6.97 -5.10
N GLY A 46 24.65 -8.30 -5.02
CA GLY A 46 25.89 -9.04 -5.22
C GLY A 46 26.72 -9.23 -3.96
N THR A 47 26.31 -8.67 -2.81
CA THR A 47 26.95 -8.99 -1.52
C THR A 47 26.88 -10.50 -1.29
N PRO A 48 28.01 -11.17 -0.96
CA PRO A 48 28.02 -12.62 -0.71
C PRO A 48 27.01 -13.02 0.37
N GLY A 49 26.23 -14.07 0.09
CA GLY A 49 25.16 -14.54 0.97
C GLY A 49 23.81 -13.80 0.80
N PHE A 50 23.76 -12.70 0.05
CA PHE A 50 22.52 -12.01 -0.27
C PHE A 50 21.94 -12.48 -1.60
N SER A 51 20.68 -12.92 -1.59
CA SER A 51 19.94 -13.34 -2.77
C SER A 51 18.48 -12.91 -2.72
N ALA A 52 17.79 -12.96 -3.87
CA ALA A 52 16.39 -12.63 -3.98
C ALA A 52 15.64 -13.63 -4.85
N VAL A 53 14.40 -13.96 -4.45
CA VAL A 53 13.52 -14.88 -5.18
C VAL A 53 12.21 -14.17 -5.53
N LYS A 54 11.79 -14.24 -6.79
CA LYS A 54 10.56 -13.61 -7.28
C LYS A 54 9.32 -14.26 -6.68
N ILE A 55 8.44 -13.43 -6.12
CA ILE A 55 7.08 -13.84 -5.74
C ILE A 55 6.20 -13.80 -7.00
N LYS A 56 5.67 -14.97 -7.37
CA LYS A 56 4.82 -15.17 -8.56
C LYS A 56 3.33 -15.16 -8.17
N GLU A 57 2.48 -15.05 -9.18
CA GLU A 57 1.02 -15.28 -9.08
C GLU A 57 0.29 -14.43 -8.04
N LYS A 58 0.69 -13.18 -7.87
CA LYS A 58 -0.02 -12.24 -7.00
C LYS A 58 -1.45 -12.01 -7.50
N LEU A 59 -2.38 -11.77 -6.58
CA LEU A 59 -3.79 -11.44 -6.88
C LEU A 59 -3.89 -10.21 -7.78
N GLY A 60 -3.27 -9.10 -7.38
CA GLY A 60 -3.27 -7.82 -8.09
C GLY A 60 -1.89 -7.18 -8.14
N VAL A 61 -1.83 -5.98 -8.69
CA VAL A 61 -0.60 -5.20 -8.89
C VAL A 61 0.51 -6.08 -9.50
N ARG A 62 0.14 -6.88 -10.50
CA ARG A 62 1.00 -7.94 -11.07
C ARG A 62 2.19 -7.36 -11.84
N ALA A 63 2.07 -6.14 -12.35
CA ALA A 63 3.15 -5.44 -13.06
C ALA A 63 4.27 -4.98 -12.12
N SER A 64 3.99 -4.77 -10.83
CA SER A 64 5.01 -4.46 -9.84
C SER A 64 5.79 -5.71 -9.48
N GLU A 65 7.10 -5.70 -9.69
CA GLU A 65 7.96 -6.78 -9.24
C GLU A 65 7.96 -6.84 -7.71
N THR A 66 7.92 -8.07 -7.18
CA THR A 66 7.95 -8.32 -5.73
C THR A 66 8.79 -9.55 -5.47
N ALA A 67 9.65 -9.50 -4.47
CA ALA A 67 10.55 -10.59 -4.13
C ALA A 67 10.60 -10.87 -2.63
N GLU A 68 11.08 -12.05 -2.29
CA GLU A 68 11.66 -12.40 -1.01
C GLU A 68 13.16 -12.15 -1.08
N LEU A 69 13.72 -11.45 -0.09
CA LEU A 69 15.16 -11.28 0.10
C LEU A 69 15.64 -12.30 1.13
N ILE A 70 16.74 -12.99 0.81
CA ILE A 70 17.32 -14.04 1.63
C ILE A 70 18.74 -13.62 2.01
N PHE A 71 19.06 -13.72 3.28
CA PHE A 71 20.35 -13.38 3.86
C PHE A 71 20.89 -14.61 4.58
N ASP A 72 21.98 -15.16 4.05
CA ASP A 72 22.68 -16.32 4.60
C ASP A 72 24.13 -15.93 4.91
N ASN A 73 24.42 -15.71 6.19
CA ASN A 73 25.72 -15.30 6.69
C ASN A 73 26.28 -14.05 5.97
N VAL A 74 25.42 -13.09 5.63
CA VAL A 74 25.82 -11.85 4.96
C VAL A 74 26.66 -11.00 5.91
N ARG A 75 27.89 -10.70 5.53
CA ARG A 75 28.78 -9.80 6.27
C ARG A 75 28.51 -8.35 5.84
N ILE A 76 28.08 -7.53 6.79
CA ILE A 76 27.72 -6.13 6.56
C ILE A 76 28.72 -5.26 7.33
N PRO A 77 29.53 -4.42 6.67
CA PRO A 77 30.41 -3.48 7.33
C PRO A 77 29.65 -2.52 8.26
N GLU A 78 30.25 -2.10 9.35
CA GLU A 78 29.68 -1.10 10.26
C GLU A 78 29.38 0.23 9.53
N SER A 79 30.16 0.58 8.51
CA SER A 79 29.95 1.75 7.66
C SER A 79 28.62 1.76 6.88
N ASN A 80 27.96 0.61 6.77
CA ASN A 80 26.68 0.47 6.09
C ASN A 80 25.47 0.72 7.01
N VAL A 81 25.70 1.06 8.28
CA VAL A 81 24.65 1.50 9.21
C VAL A 81 24.10 2.85 8.78
N ILE A 82 22.78 2.98 8.74
CA ILE A 82 22.10 4.25 8.46
C ILE A 82 21.71 4.93 9.78
N GLY A 83 22.38 6.03 10.10
CA GLY A 83 22.18 6.75 11.35
C GLY A 83 22.80 5.98 12.55
N ASP A 84 22.14 6.06 13.70
CA ASP A 84 22.64 5.42 14.93
C ASP A 84 22.17 3.96 15.05
N VAL A 85 23.02 3.14 15.65
CA VAL A 85 22.64 1.76 16.06
C VAL A 85 21.42 1.85 17.00
N GLY A 86 20.40 1.04 16.72
CA GLY A 86 19.17 1.04 17.50
C GLY A 86 18.10 2.06 17.05
N ALA A 87 18.42 2.99 16.15
CA ALA A 87 17.47 4.02 15.68
C ALA A 87 16.48 3.53 14.61
N GLY A 88 16.64 2.32 14.07
CA GLY A 88 15.89 1.82 12.90
C GLY A 88 14.37 1.78 13.08
N PHE A 89 13.87 1.47 14.27
CA PHE A 89 12.42 1.49 14.52
C PHE A 89 11.83 2.91 14.40
N LYS A 90 12.51 3.91 14.97
CA LYS A 90 12.07 5.31 14.86
C LYS A 90 12.11 5.79 13.41
N GLN A 91 13.17 5.45 12.67
CA GLN A 91 13.30 5.77 11.25
C GLN A 91 12.16 5.13 10.44
N ALA A 92 11.85 3.84 10.69
CA ALA A 92 10.74 3.16 10.03
C ALA A 92 9.39 3.85 10.27
N MET A 93 9.10 4.26 11.52
CA MET A 93 7.84 4.95 11.85
C MET A 93 7.72 6.28 11.11
N GLN A 94 8.80 7.05 11.00
CA GLN A 94 8.82 8.32 10.27
C GLN A 94 8.58 8.12 8.75
N ILE A 95 9.17 7.08 8.16
CA ILE A 95 8.96 6.72 6.75
C ILE A 95 7.52 6.31 6.51
N LEU A 96 6.96 5.46 7.38
CA LEU A 96 5.58 4.98 7.27
C LEU A 96 4.53 6.10 7.37
N ASP A 97 4.78 7.16 8.13
CA ASP A 97 3.88 8.32 8.16
C ASP A 97 3.74 8.97 6.78
N GLY A 98 4.83 9.05 6.02
CA GLY A 98 4.81 9.51 4.63
C GLY A 98 4.19 8.49 3.66
N GLY A 99 4.52 7.21 3.84
CA GLY A 99 4.02 6.09 3.02
C GLY A 99 2.51 5.96 3.05
N ARG A 100 1.88 6.19 4.22
CA ARG A 100 0.41 6.18 4.35
C ARG A 100 -0.28 7.17 3.41
N VAL A 101 0.25 8.38 3.26
CA VAL A 101 -0.30 9.39 2.33
C VAL A 101 -0.18 8.92 0.88
N SER A 102 0.96 8.33 0.52
CA SER A 102 1.20 7.80 -0.82
C SER A 102 0.24 6.65 -1.18
N ILE A 103 0.03 5.71 -0.24
CA ILE A 103 -0.93 4.60 -0.46
C ILE A 103 -2.38 5.10 -0.47
N ALA A 104 -2.73 6.11 0.32
CA ALA A 104 -4.04 6.74 0.26
C ALA A 104 -4.28 7.33 -1.14
N SER A 105 -3.30 8.06 -1.69
CA SER A 105 -3.38 8.63 -3.04
C SER A 105 -3.53 7.55 -4.12
N LEU A 106 -2.73 6.48 -4.04
CA LEU A 106 -2.85 5.34 -4.96
C LEU A 106 -4.24 4.68 -4.86
N SER A 107 -4.77 4.54 -3.65
CA SER A 107 -6.12 4.00 -3.40
C SER A 107 -7.21 4.87 -4.02
N CYS A 108 -7.10 6.20 -3.87
CA CYS A 108 -8.02 7.14 -4.53
C CYS A 108 -7.98 6.98 -6.06
N GLY A 109 -6.78 6.83 -6.66
CA GLY A 109 -6.65 6.60 -8.10
C GLY A 109 -7.32 5.31 -8.57
N VAL A 110 -7.19 4.21 -7.81
CA VAL A 110 -7.86 2.93 -8.11
C VAL A 110 -9.40 3.08 -7.97
N ALA A 111 -9.87 3.72 -6.90
CA ALA A 111 -11.29 3.95 -6.66
C ALA A 111 -11.93 4.83 -7.75
N ARG A 112 -11.27 5.94 -8.10
CA ARG A 112 -11.70 6.85 -9.16
C ARG A 112 -11.76 6.15 -10.50
N GLY A 113 -10.72 5.39 -10.87
CA GLY A 113 -10.71 4.62 -12.13
C GLY A 113 -11.84 3.60 -12.20
N ALA A 114 -12.15 2.90 -11.10
CA ALA A 114 -13.28 1.98 -11.02
C ALA A 114 -14.63 2.71 -11.17
N TYR A 115 -14.80 3.86 -10.52
CA TYR A 115 -15.98 4.72 -10.61
C TYR A 115 -16.17 5.24 -12.04
N GLU A 116 -15.16 5.85 -12.65
CA GLU A 116 -15.24 6.44 -13.98
C GLU A 116 -15.56 5.38 -15.05
N ALA A 117 -14.92 4.21 -14.97
CA ALA A 117 -15.22 3.08 -15.85
C ALA A 117 -16.68 2.61 -15.69
N SER A 118 -17.20 2.57 -14.46
CA SER A 118 -18.58 2.20 -14.16
C SER A 118 -19.58 3.21 -14.72
N VAL A 119 -19.33 4.52 -14.57
CA VAL A 119 -20.16 5.59 -15.12
C VAL A 119 -20.21 5.51 -16.64
N LYS A 120 -19.03 5.34 -17.28
CA LYS A 120 -18.96 5.20 -18.73
C LYS A 120 -19.79 4.02 -19.21
N TYR A 121 -19.54 2.83 -18.66
CA TYR A 121 -20.27 1.62 -19.02
C TYR A 121 -21.79 1.76 -18.82
N ALA A 122 -22.22 2.31 -17.68
CA ALA A 122 -23.64 2.48 -17.37
C ALA A 122 -24.38 3.41 -18.33
N LYS A 123 -23.68 4.40 -18.92
CA LYS A 123 -24.24 5.31 -19.93
C LYS A 123 -24.33 4.68 -21.33
N GLU A 124 -23.43 3.74 -21.63
CA GLU A 124 -23.33 3.10 -22.95
C GLU A 124 -24.13 1.79 -23.05
N ARG A 125 -24.20 1.03 -21.95
CA ARG A 125 -24.88 -0.27 -21.91
C ARG A 125 -26.39 -0.07 -21.84
N GLU A 126 -27.12 -0.63 -22.82
CA GLU A 126 -28.57 -0.61 -22.85
C GLU A 126 -29.19 -1.96 -22.48
N GLN A 127 -30.23 -1.93 -21.68
CA GLN A 127 -31.15 -3.04 -21.40
C GLN A 127 -32.56 -2.48 -21.16
N PHE A 128 -33.56 -3.27 -21.50
CA PHE A 128 -34.97 -2.88 -21.36
C PHE A 128 -35.29 -1.54 -22.02
N GLY A 129 -34.67 -1.28 -23.19
CA GLY A 129 -34.90 -0.13 -24.04
C GLY A 129 -34.29 1.20 -23.58
N LYS A 130 -33.34 1.19 -22.65
CA LYS A 130 -32.63 2.39 -22.19
C LYS A 130 -31.26 2.07 -21.58
N PRO A 131 -30.34 3.08 -21.49
CA PRO A 131 -29.08 2.93 -20.76
C PRO A 131 -29.30 2.49 -19.31
N ILE A 132 -28.47 1.59 -18.82
CA ILE A 132 -28.62 1.06 -17.46
C ILE A 132 -28.43 2.13 -16.37
N ALA A 133 -27.77 3.25 -16.67
CA ALA A 133 -27.67 4.42 -15.80
C ALA A 133 -29.05 4.98 -15.37
N HIS A 134 -30.10 4.74 -16.14
CA HIS A 134 -31.48 5.19 -15.83
C HIS A 134 -32.22 4.25 -14.87
N PHE A 135 -31.62 3.14 -14.46
CA PHE A 135 -32.18 2.30 -13.40
C PHE A 135 -31.69 2.78 -12.04
N GLN A 136 -32.63 3.04 -11.13
CA GLN A 136 -32.33 3.60 -9.81
C GLN A 136 -31.27 2.79 -9.03
N ALA A 137 -31.35 1.45 -9.10
CA ALA A 137 -30.37 0.57 -8.45
C ALA A 137 -28.93 0.78 -8.95
N ILE A 138 -28.74 1.09 -10.24
CA ILE A 138 -27.42 1.42 -10.81
C ILE A 138 -27.03 2.86 -10.46
N ALA A 139 -27.97 3.81 -10.61
CA ALA A 139 -27.72 5.22 -10.31
C ALA A 139 -27.26 5.42 -8.85
N PHE A 140 -27.88 4.70 -7.90
CA PHE A 140 -27.51 4.78 -6.48
C PHE A 140 -26.10 4.24 -6.21
N LYS A 141 -25.72 3.11 -6.82
CA LYS A 141 -24.35 2.60 -6.72
C LYS A 141 -23.32 3.63 -7.20
N LEU A 142 -23.59 4.28 -8.33
CA LEU A 142 -22.71 5.32 -8.88
C LEU A 142 -22.65 6.56 -7.97
N ALA A 143 -23.75 6.94 -7.35
CA ALA A 143 -23.81 8.06 -6.39
C ALA A 143 -22.99 7.75 -5.13
N ASP A 144 -23.12 6.54 -4.58
CA ASP A 144 -22.33 6.09 -3.44
C ASP A 144 -20.84 6.07 -3.76
N MET A 145 -20.44 5.48 -4.90
CA MET A 145 -19.05 5.48 -5.36
C MET A 145 -18.49 6.90 -5.51
N ALA A 146 -19.25 7.82 -6.13
CA ALA A 146 -18.83 9.21 -6.31
C ALA A 146 -18.57 9.89 -4.97
N THR A 147 -19.51 9.74 -4.02
CA THR A 147 -19.42 10.36 -2.69
C THR A 147 -18.25 9.81 -1.90
N GLU A 148 -18.04 8.49 -1.92
CA GLU A 148 -16.93 7.85 -1.21
C GLU A 148 -15.56 8.22 -1.80
N VAL A 149 -15.45 8.32 -3.12
CA VAL A 149 -14.22 8.76 -3.80
C VAL A 149 -13.87 10.19 -3.38
N GLU A 150 -14.83 11.12 -3.44
CA GLU A 150 -14.63 12.51 -3.02
C GLU A 150 -14.18 12.61 -1.56
N ALA A 151 -14.84 11.88 -0.66
CA ALA A 151 -14.47 11.87 0.76
C ALA A 151 -13.05 11.31 0.97
N ALA A 152 -12.66 10.25 0.23
CA ALA A 152 -11.32 9.67 0.31
C ALA A 152 -10.25 10.65 -0.17
N GLU A 153 -10.52 11.38 -1.25
CA GLU A 153 -9.61 12.40 -1.78
C GLU A 153 -9.43 13.57 -0.81
N LEU A 154 -10.51 14.09 -0.24
CA LEU A 154 -10.45 15.17 0.75
C LEU A 154 -9.61 14.79 1.97
N LEU A 155 -9.77 13.57 2.51
CA LEU A 155 -8.94 13.07 3.60
C LEU A 155 -7.46 12.94 3.18
N THR A 156 -7.22 12.50 1.95
CA THR A 156 -5.86 12.34 1.41
C THR A 156 -5.19 13.69 1.19
N PHE A 157 -5.89 14.67 0.62
CA PHE A 157 -5.39 16.04 0.46
C PHE A 157 -5.12 16.72 1.79
N GLN A 158 -5.98 16.52 2.81
CA GLN A 158 -5.73 17.02 4.15
C GLN A 158 -4.43 16.47 4.73
N ALA A 159 -4.19 15.16 4.60
CA ALA A 159 -2.96 14.53 5.09
C ALA A 159 -1.72 15.03 4.32
N ALA A 160 -1.81 15.17 3.00
CA ALA A 160 -0.74 15.73 2.17
C ALA A 160 -0.42 17.18 2.56
N TYR A 161 -1.45 18.02 2.71
CA TYR A 161 -1.28 19.42 3.16
C TYR A 161 -0.58 19.53 4.52
N LEU A 162 -0.94 18.70 5.49
CA LEU A 162 -0.28 18.68 6.79
C LEU A 162 1.19 18.29 6.66
N LYS A 163 1.50 17.28 5.83
CA LYS A 163 2.88 16.85 5.58
C LYS A 163 3.72 17.95 4.94
N ASP A 164 3.21 18.61 3.90
CA ASP A 164 3.91 19.67 3.17
C ASP A 164 4.19 20.88 4.10
N ASN A 165 3.28 21.16 5.03
CA ASN A 165 3.43 22.21 6.02
C ASN A 165 4.19 21.76 7.29
N LYS A 166 4.85 20.59 7.27
CA LYS A 166 5.62 20.04 8.41
C LYS A 166 4.82 19.95 9.71
N LYS A 167 3.51 19.74 9.62
CA LYS A 167 2.61 19.52 10.75
C LYS A 167 2.50 18.03 11.08
N PRO A 168 2.10 17.66 12.31
CA PRO A 168 1.86 16.27 12.67
C PRO A 168 0.87 15.60 11.70
N VAL A 169 1.31 14.54 11.02
CA VAL A 169 0.53 13.86 9.96
C VAL A 169 0.05 12.46 10.35
N THR A 170 0.55 11.89 11.44
CA THR A 170 0.29 10.49 11.83
C THR A 170 -1.20 10.14 11.83
N LYS A 171 -2.04 10.94 12.53
CA LYS A 171 -3.49 10.71 12.61
C LYS A 171 -4.17 10.90 11.24
N ALA A 172 -3.91 12.00 10.56
CA ALA A 172 -4.54 12.31 9.27
C ALA A 172 -4.12 11.31 8.19
N GLY A 173 -2.83 10.91 8.16
CA GLY A 173 -2.33 9.87 7.26
C GLY A 173 -2.98 8.51 7.50
N ALA A 174 -3.21 8.15 8.77
CA ALA A 174 -3.90 6.91 9.12
C ALA A 174 -5.38 6.95 8.70
N TYR A 175 -6.10 8.08 8.91
CA TYR A 175 -7.47 8.27 8.40
C TYR A 175 -7.52 8.12 6.88
N ALA A 176 -6.67 8.86 6.17
CA ALA A 176 -6.62 8.85 4.72
C ALA A 176 -6.36 7.44 4.17
N LYS A 177 -5.30 6.77 4.66
CA LYS A 177 -4.92 5.43 4.21
C LYS A 177 -6.01 4.41 4.49
N TYR A 178 -6.57 4.40 5.69
CA TYR A 178 -7.62 3.47 6.06
C TYR A 178 -8.86 3.67 5.18
N TYR A 179 -9.38 4.89 5.14
CA TYR A 179 -10.62 5.15 4.41
C TYR A 179 -10.48 4.95 2.90
N ALA A 180 -9.44 5.53 2.27
CA ALA A 180 -9.23 5.41 0.83
C ALA A 180 -9.01 3.95 0.39
N SER A 181 -8.29 3.15 1.16
CA SER A 181 -8.07 1.74 0.81
C SER A 181 -9.36 0.92 0.87
N GLU A 182 -10.21 1.13 1.86
CA GLU A 182 -11.51 0.45 1.95
C GLU A 182 -12.46 0.92 0.84
N VAL A 183 -12.48 2.22 0.53
CA VAL A 183 -13.24 2.78 -0.61
C VAL A 183 -12.78 2.14 -1.91
N SER A 184 -11.49 1.98 -2.14
CA SER A 184 -10.97 1.39 -3.37
C SER A 184 -11.48 -0.05 -3.59
N VAL A 185 -11.55 -0.84 -2.52
CA VAL A 185 -12.10 -2.21 -2.58
C VAL A 185 -13.61 -2.19 -2.86
N ARG A 186 -14.37 -1.32 -2.19
CA ARG A 186 -15.81 -1.18 -2.45
C ARG A 186 -16.08 -0.74 -3.88
N CYS A 187 -15.40 0.30 -4.37
CA CYS A 187 -15.54 0.77 -5.75
C CYS A 187 -15.15 -0.31 -6.77
N GLY A 188 -14.06 -1.06 -6.52
CA GLY A 188 -13.66 -2.18 -7.38
C GLY A 188 -14.75 -3.27 -7.44
N ASN A 189 -15.33 -3.63 -6.30
CA ASN A 189 -16.43 -4.58 -6.22
C ASN A 189 -17.69 -4.09 -6.96
N GLU A 190 -18.08 -2.84 -6.73
CA GLU A 190 -19.25 -2.26 -7.39
C GLU A 190 -19.04 -2.09 -8.89
N ALA A 191 -17.82 -1.83 -9.36
CA ALA A 191 -17.52 -1.78 -10.78
C ALA A 191 -17.76 -3.14 -11.46
N VAL A 192 -17.34 -4.23 -10.84
CA VAL A 192 -17.66 -5.59 -11.33
C VAL A 192 -19.18 -5.79 -11.35
N GLN A 193 -19.88 -5.40 -10.29
CA GLN A 193 -21.32 -5.59 -10.18
C GLN A 193 -22.11 -4.75 -11.21
N VAL A 194 -21.72 -3.51 -11.45
CA VAL A 194 -22.35 -2.62 -12.46
C VAL A 194 -22.19 -3.18 -13.87
N MET A 195 -20.99 -3.74 -14.18
CA MET A 195 -20.70 -4.32 -15.49
C MET A 195 -21.21 -5.76 -15.64
N GLY A 196 -21.58 -6.43 -14.53
CA GLY A 196 -22.09 -7.79 -14.53
C GLY A 196 -21.06 -8.80 -15.13
N GLY A 197 -21.51 -9.68 -16.01
CA GLY A 197 -20.64 -10.68 -16.65
C GLY A 197 -19.41 -10.09 -17.34
N TYR A 198 -19.54 -8.93 -17.97
CA TYR A 198 -18.40 -8.21 -18.58
C TYR A 198 -17.39 -7.70 -17.55
N GLY A 199 -17.85 -7.28 -16.38
CA GLY A 199 -16.96 -6.87 -15.28
C GLY A 199 -16.15 -8.02 -14.69
N TYR A 200 -16.57 -9.26 -14.90
CA TYR A 200 -15.92 -10.48 -14.44
C TYR A 200 -14.87 -11.03 -15.43
N THR A 201 -14.77 -10.43 -16.61
CA THR A 201 -13.81 -10.80 -17.65
C THR A 201 -12.70 -9.76 -17.77
N LYS A 202 -11.58 -10.14 -18.43
CA LYS A 202 -10.45 -9.22 -18.68
C LYS A 202 -10.68 -8.24 -19.83
N GLU A 203 -11.82 -8.31 -20.49
CA GLU A 203 -12.21 -7.40 -21.56
C GLU A 203 -12.44 -5.98 -21.05
N TYR A 204 -12.96 -5.87 -19.82
CA TYR A 204 -13.14 -4.61 -19.09
C TYR A 204 -12.21 -4.54 -17.87
N PRO A 205 -11.85 -3.33 -17.42
CA PRO A 205 -10.86 -3.18 -16.34
C PRO A 205 -11.40 -3.44 -14.93
N ALA A 206 -12.71 -3.72 -14.76
CA ALA A 206 -13.35 -3.83 -13.45
C ALA A 206 -12.72 -4.90 -12.57
N GLU A 207 -12.47 -6.11 -13.12
CA GLU A 207 -11.85 -7.20 -12.38
C GLU A 207 -10.43 -6.84 -11.91
N LYS A 208 -9.71 -6.03 -12.72
CA LYS A 208 -8.38 -5.56 -12.37
C LYS A 208 -8.42 -4.56 -11.22
N PHE A 209 -9.34 -3.59 -11.24
CA PHE A 209 -9.52 -2.64 -10.15
C PHE A 209 -9.78 -3.36 -8.83
N LEU A 210 -10.68 -4.35 -8.81
CA LEU A 210 -10.97 -5.14 -7.61
C LEU A 210 -9.73 -5.88 -7.07
N ARG A 211 -8.97 -6.54 -7.95
CA ARG A 211 -7.77 -7.28 -7.55
C ARG A 211 -6.65 -6.36 -7.05
N ASP A 212 -6.43 -5.25 -7.74
CA ASP A 212 -5.39 -4.29 -7.39
C ASP A 212 -5.74 -3.54 -6.09
N ALA A 213 -7.01 -3.17 -5.89
CA ALA A 213 -7.51 -2.51 -4.69
C ALA A 213 -7.23 -3.30 -3.41
N LYS A 214 -7.28 -4.62 -3.47
CA LYS A 214 -7.09 -5.45 -2.26
C LYS A 214 -5.72 -5.24 -1.62
N LEU A 215 -4.67 -5.00 -2.40
CA LEU A 215 -3.33 -4.69 -1.86
C LEU A 215 -3.35 -3.44 -0.98
N MET A 216 -4.17 -2.44 -1.30
CA MET A 216 -4.20 -1.16 -0.59
C MET A 216 -4.62 -1.31 0.88
N THR A 217 -5.44 -2.33 1.21
CA THR A 217 -5.84 -2.62 2.59
C THR A 217 -4.77 -3.37 3.39
N ILE A 218 -3.71 -3.86 2.74
CA ILE A 218 -2.66 -4.70 3.33
C ILE A 218 -1.33 -3.97 3.43
N GLY A 219 -0.84 -3.39 2.32
CA GLY A 219 0.47 -2.73 2.22
C GLY A 219 0.57 -1.48 3.07
N GLU A 220 1.79 -1.11 3.50
CA GLU A 220 2.10 0.06 4.35
C GLU A 220 1.31 0.10 5.67
N GLY A 221 1.10 -1.09 6.26
CA GLY A 221 0.29 -1.31 7.44
C GLY A 221 -1.17 -1.58 7.10
N THR A 222 -1.67 -2.73 7.57
CA THR A 222 -3.04 -3.17 7.28
C THR A 222 -4.09 -2.19 7.79
N SER A 223 -5.35 -2.36 7.35
CA SER A 223 -6.48 -1.58 7.88
C SER A 223 -6.58 -1.67 9.41
N GLU A 224 -6.27 -2.82 10.00
CA GLU A 224 -6.23 -3.04 11.45
C GLU A 224 -5.12 -2.22 12.12
N ILE A 225 -3.94 -2.16 11.52
CA ILE A 225 -2.83 -1.31 12.00
C ILE A 225 -3.22 0.15 11.95
N GLN A 226 -3.90 0.61 10.88
CA GLN A 226 -4.38 2.00 10.83
C GLN A 226 -5.37 2.28 11.96
N LYS A 227 -6.29 1.37 12.26
CA LYS A 227 -7.23 1.49 13.39
C LYS A 227 -6.50 1.58 14.74
N ILE A 228 -5.43 0.80 14.93
CA ILE A 228 -4.58 0.90 16.14
C ILE A 228 -3.93 2.28 16.23
N VAL A 229 -3.38 2.80 15.14
CA VAL A 229 -2.78 4.15 15.12
C VAL A 229 -3.84 5.20 15.43
N ILE A 230 -5.00 5.14 14.77
CA ILE A 230 -6.12 6.06 14.98
C ILE A 230 -6.57 6.03 16.45
N SER A 231 -6.82 4.85 17.01
CA SER A 231 -7.30 4.73 18.40
C SER A 231 -6.31 5.33 19.40
N ARG A 232 -5.01 5.11 19.20
CA ARG A 232 -3.97 5.71 20.05
C ARG A 232 -3.96 7.24 19.96
N GLU A 233 -4.23 7.80 18.78
CA GLU A 233 -4.23 9.26 18.58
C GLU A 233 -5.49 9.94 19.11
N ILE A 234 -6.63 9.28 19.18
CA ILE A 234 -7.88 9.86 19.70
C ILE A 234 -8.10 9.61 21.21
N LEU A 235 -7.37 8.67 21.78
CA LEU A 235 -7.48 8.29 23.20
C LEU A 235 -6.33 8.87 24.06
N LYS A 236 -5.46 9.71 23.50
CA LYS A 236 -4.47 10.51 24.24
C LYS A 236 -5.17 11.60 25.01
#